data_d509f97092c3bf454c2a3d8142d8fd56
#
_entry.id   d509f97092c3bf454c2a3d8142d8fd56
#
_cell.length_a   1.000
_cell.length_b   1.000
_cell.length_c   1.000
_cell.angle_alpha   90.00
_cell.angle_beta   90.00
_cell.angle_gamma   90.00
#
_symmetry.space_group_name_H-M   'P 1'
#
loop_
_entity.id
_entity.type
_entity.pdbx_description
1 polymer ?
#
loop_
_entity_poly.entity_id
_entity_poly.type
_entity_poly.pdbx_seq_one_letter_code
_entity_poly.pdbx_strand_id
1 'polypeptide(L)'
;MAKISPFLWFEGNMQEAVTFYMSVFKDAQLVSMNPGMATFELLGQRFLALNAHPHHKFNDAISFFIDCDTQAEVDYYWDKLAEGGGHQQCGWLKDRFGLSWQITPDRLVELLTDPDAGEAQRVMAAMLTMQKIDIAKLEQAYAG
;
A
#
# COMPACT_ATOMS: atom_id res chain seq x y z
N MET A 1 -18.69 2.11 -20.41
CA MET A 1 -18.43 0.97 -19.53
C MET A 1 -18.33 1.41 -18.08
N ALA A 2 -18.91 0.63 -17.18
CA ALA A 2 -18.81 0.92 -15.76
C ALA A 2 -17.37 0.73 -15.26
N LYS A 3 -16.96 1.54 -14.28
CA LYS A 3 -15.65 1.47 -13.66
C LYS A 3 -15.81 1.64 -12.16
N ILE A 4 -14.91 1.02 -11.40
CA ILE A 4 -14.83 1.23 -9.95
C ILE A 4 -13.54 1.97 -9.64
N SER A 5 -13.65 2.99 -8.79
CA SER A 5 -12.47 3.70 -8.28
C SER A 5 -12.67 3.96 -6.80
N PRO A 6 -11.61 3.82 -5.99
CA PRO A 6 -11.66 4.31 -4.61
C PRO A 6 -11.93 5.82 -4.60
N PHE A 7 -12.76 6.25 -3.68
CA PHE A 7 -13.09 7.65 -3.47
C PHE A 7 -12.64 8.01 -2.04
N LEU A 8 -11.65 8.90 -1.93
CA LEU A 8 -10.98 9.20 -0.68
C LEU A 8 -11.47 10.53 -0.12
N TRP A 9 -11.93 10.53 1.11
CA TRP A 9 -12.40 11.72 1.80
C TRP A 9 -11.28 12.30 2.66
N PHE A 10 -10.71 13.44 2.22
CA PHE A 10 -9.67 14.14 2.96
C PHE A 10 -10.23 15.31 3.76
N GLU A 11 -9.58 15.61 4.88
CA GLU A 11 -10.03 16.60 5.86
C GLU A 11 -9.33 17.96 5.66
N GLY A 12 -9.48 18.55 4.48
CA GLY A 12 -8.85 19.83 4.18
C GLY A 12 -7.42 19.73 3.64
N ASN A 13 -6.86 18.53 3.56
CA ASN A 13 -5.47 18.27 3.15
C ASN A 13 -5.36 17.46 1.85
N MET A 14 -6.40 17.48 1.03
CA MET A 14 -6.42 16.70 -0.22
C MET A 14 -5.28 17.06 -1.16
N GLN A 15 -5.01 18.36 -1.38
CA GLN A 15 -3.96 18.78 -2.31
C GLN A 15 -2.57 18.30 -1.84
N GLU A 16 -2.32 18.40 -0.54
CA GLU A 16 -1.08 17.89 0.06
C GLU A 16 -0.96 16.37 -0.15
N ALA A 17 -2.05 15.64 0.08
CA ALA A 17 -2.07 14.19 -0.09
C ALA A 17 -1.82 13.77 -1.54
N VAL A 18 -2.52 14.38 -2.48
CA VAL A 18 -2.36 14.07 -3.91
C VAL A 18 -0.94 14.40 -4.36
N THR A 19 -0.40 15.54 -3.96
CA THR A 19 0.98 15.92 -4.28
C THR A 19 1.98 14.91 -3.72
N PHE A 20 1.75 14.44 -2.51
CA PHE A 20 2.58 13.41 -1.89
C PHE A 20 2.56 12.12 -2.72
N TYR A 21 1.38 11.62 -3.07
CA TYR A 21 1.27 10.38 -3.88
C TYR A 21 1.90 10.56 -5.25
N MET A 22 1.74 11.72 -5.89
CA MET A 22 2.40 12.02 -7.16
C MET A 22 3.92 11.93 -7.04
N SER A 23 4.48 12.32 -5.90
CA SER A 23 5.93 12.28 -5.68
C SER A 23 6.45 10.87 -5.41
N VAL A 24 5.63 10.00 -4.83
CA VAL A 24 6.03 8.62 -4.48
C VAL A 24 5.95 7.70 -5.69
N PHE A 25 4.84 7.74 -6.42
CA PHE A 25 4.58 6.85 -7.54
C PHE A 25 5.10 7.47 -8.83
N LYS A 26 6.16 6.89 -9.40
CA LYS A 26 6.87 7.47 -10.56
C LYS A 26 6.01 7.55 -11.82
N ASP A 27 5.05 6.64 -11.98
CA ASP A 27 4.13 6.60 -13.11
C ASP A 27 2.78 7.26 -12.79
N ALA A 28 2.70 7.98 -11.69
CA ALA A 28 1.48 8.65 -11.28
C ALA A 28 1.06 9.71 -12.30
N GLN A 29 -0.26 9.81 -12.52
CA GLN A 29 -0.82 10.79 -13.42
C GLN A 29 -1.92 11.58 -12.73
N LEU A 30 -1.83 12.90 -12.80
CA LEU A 30 -2.89 13.78 -12.33
C LEU A 30 -3.83 14.04 -13.50
N VAL A 31 -5.05 13.52 -13.40
CA VAL A 31 -6.06 13.70 -14.45
C VAL A 31 -6.72 15.08 -14.31
N SER A 32 -7.14 15.44 -13.10
CA SER A 32 -7.72 16.74 -12.80
C SER A 32 -7.62 17.05 -11.31
N MET A 33 -7.53 18.32 -10.96
CA MET A 33 -7.59 18.77 -9.59
C MET A 33 -8.10 20.22 -9.51
N ASN A 34 -9.05 20.43 -8.62
CA ASN A 34 -9.50 21.75 -8.21
C ASN A 34 -9.53 21.77 -6.66
N PRO A 35 -9.87 22.90 -6.02
CA PRO A 35 -9.83 22.95 -4.55
C PRO A 35 -10.72 21.95 -3.84
N GLY A 36 -11.75 21.42 -4.49
CA GLY A 36 -12.72 20.49 -3.87
C GLY A 36 -12.54 19.03 -4.24
N MET A 37 -11.96 18.75 -5.40
CA MET A 37 -11.89 17.37 -5.91
C MET A 37 -10.64 17.14 -6.75
N ALA A 38 -10.21 15.88 -6.78
CA ALA A 38 -9.11 15.44 -7.65
C ALA A 38 -9.43 14.07 -8.24
N THR A 39 -8.90 13.83 -9.44
CA THR A 39 -8.85 12.51 -10.06
C THR A 39 -7.41 12.24 -10.47
N PHE A 40 -6.88 11.10 -10.07
CA PHE A 40 -5.48 10.76 -10.33
C PHE A 40 -5.33 9.25 -10.48
N GLU A 41 -4.18 8.83 -11.00
CA GLU A 41 -3.86 7.41 -11.19
C GLU A 41 -2.51 7.08 -10.55
N LEU A 42 -2.47 5.96 -9.84
CA LEU A 42 -1.28 5.38 -9.24
C LEU A 42 -1.18 3.94 -9.70
N LEU A 43 -0.06 3.57 -10.36
CA LEU A 43 0.17 2.22 -10.87
C LEU A 43 -1.02 1.71 -11.72
N GLY A 44 -1.60 2.60 -12.52
CA GLY A 44 -2.74 2.27 -13.39
C GLY A 44 -4.10 2.25 -12.71
N GLN A 45 -4.17 2.41 -11.39
CA GLN A 45 -5.44 2.47 -10.66
C GLN A 45 -5.92 3.92 -10.55
N ARG A 46 -7.15 4.17 -10.98
CA ARG A 46 -7.79 5.48 -10.82
C ARG A 46 -8.27 5.65 -9.39
N PHE A 47 -8.03 6.84 -8.84
CA PHE A 47 -8.54 7.30 -7.55
C PHE A 47 -9.26 8.62 -7.72
N LEU A 48 -10.31 8.82 -6.94
CA LEU A 48 -10.93 10.13 -6.77
C LEU A 48 -10.70 10.58 -5.33
N ALA A 49 -10.63 11.89 -5.13
CA ALA A 49 -10.45 12.47 -3.81
C ALA A 49 -11.36 13.67 -3.64
N LEU A 50 -11.85 13.84 -2.43
CA LEU A 50 -12.67 14.97 -2.00
C LEU A 50 -11.95 15.72 -0.90
N ASN A 51 -12.01 17.04 -0.96
CA ASN A 51 -11.51 17.90 0.09
C ASN A 51 -12.71 18.46 0.87
N ALA A 52 -12.93 17.94 2.09
CA ALA A 52 -14.16 18.22 2.82
C ALA A 52 -13.91 18.41 4.32
N HIS A 53 -14.97 18.57 5.08
CA HIS A 53 -14.89 18.73 6.53
C HIS A 53 -14.53 17.42 7.23
N PRO A 54 -14.00 17.47 8.48
CA PRO A 54 -13.50 16.28 9.18
C PRO A 54 -14.63 15.43 9.79
N HIS A 55 -15.49 14.87 8.95
CA HIS A 55 -16.60 14.01 9.40
C HIS A 55 -16.28 12.52 9.32
N HIS A 56 -15.25 12.13 8.56
CA HIS A 56 -14.89 10.73 8.35
C HIS A 56 -13.39 10.55 8.49
N LYS A 57 -12.98 9.42 9.05
CA LYS A 57 -11.57 9.08 9.21
C LYS A 57 -11.25 7.77 8.53
N PHE A 58 -10.09 7.71 7.90
CA PHE A 58 -9.58 6.46 7.37
C PHE A 58 -9.27 5.50 8.52
N ASN A 59 -9.42 4.21 8.24
CA ASN A 59 -9.11 3.15 9.20
C ASN A 59 -8.56 1.93 8.46
N ASP A 60 -8.15 0.92 9.21
CA ASP A 60 -7.49 -0.28 8.68
C ASP A 60 -8.46 -1.28 8.02
N ALA A 61 -9.76 -1.01 8.03
CA ALA A 61 -10.74 -1.90 7.42
C ALA A 61 -10.61 -1.92 5.89
N ILE A 62 -10.03 -0.88 5.31
CA ILE A 62 -9.67 -0.82 3.89
C ILE A 62 -8.20 -0.47 3.79
N SER A 63 -7.48 -1.19 2.95
CA SER A 63 -6.08 -0.92 2.64
C SER A 63 -5.83 -1.04 1.15
N PHE A 64 -4.78 -0.38 0.67
CA PHE A 64 -4.34 -0.53 -0.70
C PHE A 64 -3.13 -1.44 -0.74
N PHE A 65 -3.25 -2.50 -1.52
CA PHE A 65 -2.27 -3.57 -1.60
C PHE A 65 -1.37 -3.31 -2.82
N ILE A 66 -0.08 -3.12 -2.59
CA ILE A 66 0.89 -2.94 -3.65
C ILE A 66 1.63 -4.26 -3.85
N ASP A 67 1.48 -4.85 -5.02
CA ASP A 67 2.25 -6.02 -5.44
C ASP A 67 3.61 -5.56 -5.91
N CYS A 68 4.66 -6.03 -5.27
CA CYS A 68 6.04 -5.69 -5.63
C CYS A 68 6.73 -6.88 -6.27
N ASP A 69 7.46 -6.64 -7.37
CA ASP A 69 8.21 -7.70 -8.05
C ASP A 69 9.53 -8.02 -7.35
N THR A 70 10.14 -7.03 -6.71
CA THR A 70 11.50 -7.14 -6.16
C THR A 70 11.59 -6.59 -4.75
N GLN A 71 12.65 -6.97 -4.04
CA GLN A 71 12.95 -6.40 -2.73
C GLN A 71 13.18 -4.89 -2.81
N ALA A 72 13.80 -4.42 -3.90
CA ALA A 72 14.05 -2.99 -4.08
C ALA A 72 12.75 -2.19 -4.14
N GLU A 73 11.71 -2.72 -4.79
CA GLU A 73 10.39 -2.09 -4.82
C GLU A 73 9.73 -2.10 -3.44
N VAL A 74 9.84 -3.23 -2.72
CA VAL A 74 9.34 -3.30 -1.33
C VAL A 74 10.00 -2.22 -0.48
N ASP A 75 11.32 -2.12 -0.54
CA ASP A 75 12.09 -1.14 0.24
C ASP A 75 11.66 0.29 -0.10
N TYR A 76 11.51 0.58 -1.39
CA TYR A 76 11.14 1.91 -1.87
C TYR A 76 9.78 2.36 -1.32
N TYR A 77 8.72 1.56 -1.53
CA TYR A 77 7.37 1.94 -1.09
C TYR A 77 7.25 1.92 0.44
N TRP A 78 7.93 0.98 1.09
CA TRP A 78 7.97 0.90 2.54
C TRP A 78 8.49 2.18 3.17
N ASP A 79 9.59 2.70 2.64
CA ASP A 79 10.19 3.93 3.15
C ASP A 79 9.40 5.17 2.76
N LYS A 80 9.04 5.29 1.48
CA LYS A 80 8.45 6.52 0.95
C LYS A 80 7.03 6.75 1.44
N LEU A 81 6.18 5.73 1.42
CA LEU A 81 4.78 5.89 1.84
C LEU A 81 4.64 6.12 3.34
N ALA A 82 5.56 5.62 4.14
CA ALA A 82 5.51 5.77 5.59
C ALA A 82 6.07 7.11 6.09
N GLU A 83 6.63 7.95 5.23
CA GLU A 83 7.16 9.27 5.65
C GLU A 83 6.06 10.11 6.31
N GLY A 84 6.27 10.45 7.59
CA GLY A 84 5.30 11.19 8.39
C GLY A 84 4.16 10.34 8.94
N GLY A 85 4.11 9.07 8.60
CA GLY A 85 3.19 8.08 9.13
C GLY A 85 3.89 7.05 10.00
N GLY A 86 3.60 5.76 9.82
CA GLY A 86 4.21 4.72 10.64
C GLY A 86 4.17 3.35 10.00
N HIS A 87 5.18 2.55 10.34
CA HIS A 87 5.27 1.15 9.96
C HIS A 87 4.47 0.28 10.94
N GLN A 88 3.87 -0.78 10.40
CA GLN A 88 3.11 -1.78 11.17
C GLN A 88 3.64 -3.17 10.85
N GLN A 89 2.94 -4.21 11.30
CA GLN A 89 3.36 -5.59 11.12
C GLN A 89 3.01 -6.13 9.74
N CYS A 90 3.74 -7.12 9.27
CA CYS A 90 3.39 -7.94 8.11
C CYS A 90 3.25 -7.14 6.79
N GLY A 91 4.10 -6.14 6.59
CA GLY A 91 4.07 -5.34 5.37
C GLY A 91 3.03 -4.22 5.38
N TRP A 92 2.31 -4.04 6.46
CA TRP A 92 1.36 -2.94 6.61
C TRP A 92 2.06 -1.65 7.03
N LEU A 93 1.59 -0.54 6.51
CA LEU A 93 1.98 0.79 6.97
C LEU A 93 0.77 1.72 6.91
N LYS A 94 0.86 2.81 7.65
CA LYS A 94 -0.12 3.89 7.60
C LYS A 94 0.61 5.14 7.14
N ASP A 95 0.09 5.81 6.09
CA ASP A 95 0.72 7.03 5.62
C ASP A 95 0.35 8.21 6.54
N ARG A 96 0.95 9.37 6.27
CA ARG A 96 0.74 10.56 7.11
C ARG A 96 -0.70 11.07 7.10
N PHE A 97 -1.51 10.63 6.13
CA PHE A 97 -2.92 11.02 6.01
C PHE A 97 -3.86 10.01 6.63
N GLY A 98 -3.34 8.89 7.14
CA GLY A 98 -4.12 7.85 7.79
C GLY A 98 -4.57 6.72 6.88
N LEU A 99 -4.19 6.72 5.61
CA LEU A 99 -4.49 5.62 4.69
C LEU A 99 -3.56 4.44 4.98
N SER A 100 -4.13 3.25 4.96
CA SER A 100 -3.41 2.00 5.18
C SER A 100 -2.98 1.38 3.87
N TRP A 101 -1.74 0.92 3.84
CA TRP A 101 -1.11 0.29 2.67
C TRP A 101 -0.49 -1.04 3.09
N GLN A 102 -0.51 -1.99 2.19
CA GLN A 102 0.22 -3.24 2.34
C GLN A 102 1.28 -3.30 1.26
N ILE A 103 2.54 -3.41 1.65
CA ILE A 103 3.67 -3.47 0.73
C ILE A 103 4.12 -4.92 0.69
N THR A 104 3.77 -5.63 -0.37
CA THR A 104 3.88 -7.08 -0.40
C THR A 104 4.55 -7.57 -1.67
N PRO A 105 5.62 -8.36 -1.57
CA PRO A 105 6.20 -8.97 -2.75
C PRO A 105 5.31 -10.10 -3.29
N ASP A 106 5.23 -10.24 -4.59
CA ASP A 106 4.50 -11.31 -5.26
C ASP A 106 4.91 -12.67 -4.73
N ARG A 107 6.20 -12.81 -4.41
CA ARG A 107 6.75 -14.06 -3.88
C ARG A 107 6.08 -14.52 -2.60
N LEU A 108 5.67 -13.59 -1.73
CA LEU A 108 4.95 -13.96 -0.52
C LEU A 108 3.62 -14.65 -0.84
N VAL A 109 2.85 -14.10 -1.76
CA VAL A 109 1.57 -14.67 -2.16
C VAL A 109 1.78 -16.06 -2.77
N GLU A 110 2.79 -16.20 -3.65
CA GLU A 110 3.14 -17.50 -4.24
C GLU A 110 3.46 -18.55 -3.18
N LEU A 111 4.29 -18.18 -2.19
CA LEU A 111 4.70 -19.11 -1.15
C LEU A 111 3.55 -19.48 -0.21
N LEU A 112 2.67 -18.53 0.11
CA LEU A 112 1.53 -18.77 0.99
C LEU A 112 0.44 -19.62 0.33
N THR A 113 0.37 -19.61 -0.99
CA THR A 113 -0.60 -20.40 -1.75
C THR A 113 -0.02 -21.73 -2.24
N ASP A 114 1.18 -22.09 -1.80
CA ASP A 114 1.80 -23.36 -2.12
C ASP A 114 0.92 -24.52 -1.63
N PRO A 115 0.72 -25.56 -2.45
CA PRO A 115 -0.05 -26.75 -2.04
C PRO A 115 0.51 -27.49 -0.83
N ASP A 116 1.82 -27.36 -0.57
CA ASP A 116 2.42 -27.95 0.63
C ASP A 116 2.15 -27.06 1.85
N ALA A 117 1.23 -27.53 2.70
CA ALA A 117 0.80 -26.77 3.87
C ALA A 117 1.94 -26.55 4.89
N GLY A 118 2.90 -27.48 4.98
CA GLY A 118 4.03 -27.33 5.89
C GLY A 118 4.94 -26.17 5.50
N GLU A 119 5.24 -26.05 4.22
CA GLU A 119 6.06 -24.97 3.69
C GLU A 119 5.35 -23.63 3.82
N ALA A 120 4.06 -23.58 3.46
CA ALA A 120 3.25 -22.38 3.60
C ALA A 120 3.16 -21.91 5.06
N GLN A 121 3.04 -22.83 6.01
CA GLN A 121 3.00 -22.51 7.44
C GLN A 121 4.31 -21.92 7.94
N ARG A 122 5.46 -22.42 7.47
CA ARG A 122 6.76 -21.88 7.83
C ARG A 122 6.91 -20.44 7.32
N VAL A 123 6.46 -20.18 6.10
CA VAL A 123 6.48 -18.84 5.52
C VAL A 123 5.56 -17.90 6.30
N MET A 124 4.35 -18.34 6.64
CA MET A 124 3.41 -17.56 7.43
C MET A 124 4.01 -17.21 8.79
N ALA A 125 4.63 -18.16 9.46
CA ALA A 125 5.27 -17.93 10.76
C ALA A 125 6.39 -16.89 10.65
N ALA A 126 7.20 -16.96 9.60
CA ALA A 126 8.25 -15.97 9.36
C ALA A 126 7.67 -14.57 9.11
N MET A 127 6.64 -14.48 8.26
CA MET A 127 5.97 -13.21 7.94
C MET A 127 5.43 -12.53 9.20
N LEU A 128 4.84 -13.30 10.11
CA LEU A 128 4.25 -12.75 11.34
C LEU A 128 5.28 -12.11 12.27
N THR A 129 6.57 -12.37 12.08
CA THR A 129 7.66 -11.73 12.85
C THR A 129 8.18 -10.46 12.19
N MET A 130 7.73 -10.13 10.98
CA MET A 130 8.26 -9.03 10.19
C MET A 130 7.43 -7.76 10.31
N GLN A 131 8.08 -6.62 10.14
CA GLN A 131 7.43 -5.38 9.72
C GLN A 131 7.59 -5.26 8.21
N LYS A 132 8.74 -4.80 7.71
CA LYS A 132 9.03 -4.86 6.29
C LYS A 132 9.21 -6.31 5.85
N ILE A 133 8.57 -6.69 4.75
CA ILE A 133 8.70 -8.04 4.20
C ILE A 133 10.09 -8.21 3.58
N ASP A 134 10.77 -9.27 3.98
CA ASP A 134 12.12 -9.62 3.52
C ASP A 134 12.03 -10.93 2.73
N ILE A 135 12.19 -10.83 1.41
CA ILE A 135 12.04 -11.96 0.50
C ILE A 135 13.06 -13.06 0.83
N ALA A 136 14.30 -12.70 1.15
CA ALA A 136 15.34 -13.69 1.46
C ALA A 136 14.96 -14.54 2.68
N LYS A 137 14.39 -13.90 3.72
CA LYS A 137 13.93 -14.62 4.91
C LYS A 137 12.73 -15.50 4.64
N LEU A 138 11.83 -15.09 3.74
CA LEU A 138 10.72 -15.92 3.31
C LEU A 138 11.21 -17.17 2.59
N GLU A 139 12.20 -17.03 1.70
CA GLU A 139 12.79 -18.16 0.98
C GLU A 139 13.49 -19.13 1.94
N GLN A 140 14.21 -18.60 2.93
CA GLN A 140 14.85 -19.45 3.97
C GLN A 140 13.81 -20.24 4.76
N ALA A 141 12.72 -19.60 5.14
CA ALA A 141 11.63 -20.25 5.88
C ALA A 141 10.95 -21.34 5.02
N TYR A 142 10.79 -21.05 3.73
CA TYR A 142 10.22 -22.02 2.79
C TYR A 142 11.10 -23.25 2.65
N ALA A 143 12.41 -23.05 2.54
CA ALA A 143 13.37 -24.15 2.39
C ALA A 143 13.50 -25.03 3.66
N GLY A 144 13.20 -24.51 4.80
CA GLY A 144 13.27 -25.23 6.07
C GLY A 144 14.54 -24.93 6.81
#